data_38881a27d3070ee5a63a44dab1ff1de2
#
_entry.id   38881a27d3070ee5a63a44dab1ff1de2
#
_cell.length_a   1.000
_cell.length_b   1.000
_cell.length_c   1.000
_cell.angle_alpha   90.00
_cell.angle_beta   90.00
_cell.angle_gamma   90.00
#
_symmetry.space_group_name_H-M   'P 1'
#
loop_
_entity.id
_entity.type
_entity.pdbx_description
1 polymer ?
#
loop_
_entity_poly.entity_id
_entity_poly.type
_entity_poly.pdbx_seq_one_letter_code
_entity_poly.pdbx_strand_id
1 'polypeptide(L)'
;MYQNPKRAKKLYPDVVPKAVDEYLSYIEKFESQKEKEKLLNPVWHIHSGLPPKEKIIMPFSMLLNIVGSSNAKKKDVLWKFIKKFHKEIEPKNHKILDELTDYAINYFTDEVEPKKKFKKPSVEETKALKNLIASLKKVTQDTPPEDIQTIIYTSGKENGYSDNLRNWFKLIYEVIFGEENGPRMGFFISFFGLKETIDLMEKKLKI
;
A
#
# COMPACT_ATOMS: atom_id res chain seq x y z
N MET A 1 30.28 -19.26 -15.12
CA MET A 1 30.50 -17.98 -15.81
C MET A 1 30.85 -16.92 -14.80
N TYR A 2 32.08 -16.44 -14.73
CA TYR A 2 32.46 -15.33 -13.86
C TYR A 2 31.87 -14.05 -14.45
N GLN A 3 30.93 -13.42 -13.72
CA GLN A 3 30.41 -12.13 -14.13
C GLN A 3 31.50 -11.07 -14.01
N ASN A 4 31.71 -10.31 -15.07
CA ASN A 4 32.65 -9.20 -15.08
C ASN A 4 32.24 -8.17 -14.02
N PRO A 5 33.04 -7.87 -12.99
CA PRO A 5 32.70 -6.95 -11.88
C PRO A 5 32.35 -5.54 -12.36
N LYS A 6 32.78 -5.13 -13.56
CA LYS A 6 32.39 -3.87 -14.19
C LYS A 6 30.92 -3.84 -14.70
N ARG A 7 30.22 -4.98 -14.71
CA ARG A 7 28.81 -5.11 -15.12
C ARG A 7 27.87 -5.43 -13.97
N ALA A 8 28.34 -5.48 -12.74
CA ALA A 8 27.47 -5.66 -11.57
C ALA A 8 26.51 -4.47 -11.46
N LYS A 9 25.22 -4.73 -11.64
CA LYS A 9 24.19 -3.70 -11.40
C LYS A 9 24.17 -3.41 -9.90
N LYS A 10 24.25 -2.14 -9.52
CA LYS A 10 24.01 -1.73 -8.13
C LYS A 10 22.55 -2.03 -7.78
N LEU A 11 22.34 -2.73 -6.69
CA LEU A 11 21.02 -2.92 -6.13
C LEU A 11 20.74 -1.75 -5.17
N TYR A 12 19.69 -1.01 -5.43
CA TYR A 12 19.26 0.08 -4.57
C TYR A 12 18.11 -0.40 -3.67
N PRO A 13 18.05 0.04 -2.40
CA PRO A 13 16.98 -0.38 -1.49
C PRO A 13 15.56 -0.08 -1.99
N ASP A 14 15.38 0.96 -2.78
CA ASP A 14 14.09 1.39 -3.35
C ASP A 14 13.42 0.37 -4.28
N VAL A 15 14.17 -0.61 -4.78
CA VAL A 15 13.60 -1.71 -5.58
C VAL A 15 12.96 -2.81 -4.72
N VAL A 16 13.26 -2.86 -3.41
CA VAL A 16 12.82 -3.94 -2.51
C VAL A 16 11.30 -4.08 -2.45
N PRO A 17 10.50 -3.01 -2.25
CA PRO A 17 9.04 -3.16 -2.20
C PRO A 17 8.45 -3.78 -3.47
N LYS A 18 8.95 -3.36 -4.64
CA LYS A 18 8.50 -3.91 -5.92
C LYS A 18 8.89 -5.38 -6.07
N ALA A 19 10.09 -5.75 -5.69
CA ALA A 19 10.55 -7.13 -5.77
C ALA A 19 9.76 -8.06 -4.83
N VAL A 20 9.42 -7.59 -3.63
CA VAL A 20 8.57 -8.34 -2.69
C VAL A 20 7.14 -8.46 -3.23
N ASP A 21 6.55 -7.39 -3.77
CA ASP A 21 5.22 -7.43 -4.37
C ASP A 21 5.16 -8.38 -5.56
N GLU A 22 6.20 -8.41 -6.38
CA GLU A 22 6.32 -9.35 -7.50
C GLU A 22 6.40 -10.79 -7.01
N TYR A 23 7.22 -11.07 -6.00
CA TYR A 23 7.30 -12.40 -5.35
C TYR A 23 5.94 -12.85 -4.78
N LEU A 24 5.23 -11.98 -4.06
CA LEU A 24 3.88 -12.28 -3.53
C LEU A 24 2.89 -12.58 -4.65
N SER A 25 2.94 -11.83 -5.75
CA SER A 25 2.12 -12.09 -6.94
C SER A 25 2.40 -13.45 -7.57
N TYR A 26 3.65 -13.92 -7.56
CA TYR A 26 4.00 -15.25 -8.04
C TYR A 26 3.49 -16.37 -7.11
N ILE A 27 3.52 -16.17 -5.79
CA ILE A 27 2.90 -17.10 -4.83
C ILE A 27 1.39 -17.20 -5.11
N GLU A 28 0.70 -16.07 -5.22
CA GLU A 28 -0.75 -16.03 -5.43
C GLU A 28 -1.18 -16.75 -6.73
N LYS A 29 -0.42 -16.60 -7.81
CA LYS A 29 -0.69 -17.24 -9.09
C LYS A 29 -0.38 -18.73 -9.10
N PHE A 30 0.55 -19.18 -8.26
CA PHE A 30 1.11 -20.54 -8.35
C PHE A 30 0.04 -21.63 -8.24
N GLU A 31 -0.89 -21.51 -7.30
CA GLU A 31 -1.92 -22.55 -7.08
C GLU A 31 -2.87 -22.72 -8.28
N SER A 32 -3.14 -21.67 -9.03
CA SER A 32 -4.03 -21.70 -10.21
C SER A 32 -3.33 -22.11 -11.51
N GLN A 33 -2.00 -22.20 -11.51
CA GLN A 33 -1.21 -22.53 -12.70
C GLN A 33 -1.23 -24.03 -13.02
N LYS A 34 -1.12 -24.37 -14.31
CA LYS A 34 -0.90 -25.72 -14.79
C LYS A 34 0.53 -26.18 -14.48
N GLU A 35 0.76 -27.50 -14.39
CA GLU A 35 2.06 -28.05 -14.02
C GLU A 35 3.26 -27.50 -14.82
N LYS A 36 3.10 -27.35 -16.15
CA LYS A 36 4.16 -26.75 -16.99
C LYS A 36 4.44 -25.29 -16.67
N GLU A 37 3.41 -24.53 -16.28
CA GLU A 37 3.52 -23.13 -15.91
C GLU A 37 4.15 -22.98 -14.51
N LYS A 38 3.83 -23.88 -13.60
CA LYS A 38 4.44 -23.93 -12.26
C LYS A 38 5.96 -24.06 -12.32
N LEU A 39 6.47 -24.88 -13.24
CA LEU A 39 7.92 -25.06 -13.45
C LEU A 39 8.60 -23.77 -13.97
N LEU A 40 7.86 -22.87 -14.59
CA LEU A 40 8.35 -21.57 -15.08
C LEU A 40 8.16 -20.46 -14.02
N ASN A 41 7.39 -20.72 -12.95
CA ASN A 41 7.16 -19.74 -11.91
C ASN A 41 8.41 -19.64 -11.00
N PRO A 42 8.99 -18.45 -10.77
CA PRO A 42 10.16 -18.26 -9.92
C PRO A 42 10.04 -18.86 -8.52
N VAL A 43 8.86 -18.85 -7.90
CA VAL A 43 8.67 -19.38 -6.54
C VAL A 43 8.86 -20.89 -6.46
N TRP A 44 8.63 -21.63 -7.56
CA TRP A 44 8.96 -23.07 -7.64
C TRP A 44 10.45 -23.30 -7.34
N HIS A 45 11.29 -22.52 -7.98
CA HIS A 45 12.75 -22.64 -7.83
C HIS A 45 13.25 -22.12 -6.49
N ILE A 46 12.69 -21.00 -6.03
CA ILE A 46 13.04 -20.41 -4.72
C ILE A 46 12.74 -21.40 -3.57
N HIS A 47 11.62 -22.12 -3.66
CA HIS A 47 11.15 -23.03 -2.61
C HIS A 47 11.37 -24.51 -2.93
N SER A 48 12.27 -24.84 -3.87
CA SER A 48 12.59 -26.25 -4.23
C SER A 48 11.33 -27.09 -4.52
N GLY A 49 10.35 -26.53 -5.22
CA GLY A 49 9.12 -27.19 -5.59
C GLY A 49 7.97 -27.16 -4.55
N LEU A 50 8.22 -26.55 -3.39
CA LEU A 50 7.26 -26.48 -2.28
C LEU A 50 6.99 -25.02 -1.84
N PRO A 51 6.43 -24.17 -2.72
CA PRO A 51 6.12 -22.79 -2.34
C PRO A 51 5.06 -22.72 -1.26
N PRO A 52 5.04 -21.65 -0.46
CA PRO A 52 4.03 -21.44 0.57
C PRO A 52 2.62 -21.44 -0.01
N LYS A 53 1.70 -22.11 0.71
CA LYS A 53 0.26 -22.13 0.41
C LYS A 53 -0.48 -21.17 1.32
N GLU A 54 -0.22 -19.90 1.15
CA GLU A 54 -0.83 -18.85 1.96
C GLU A 54 -1.53 -17.86 1.06
N LYS A 55 -2.77 -17.50 1.41
CA LYS A 55 -3.49 -16.43 0.71
C LYS A 55 -2.79 -15.11 0.98
N ILE A 56 -2.36 -14.46 -0.07
CA ILE A 56 -1.78 -13.11 0.04
C ILE A 56 -2.90 -12.11 0.33
N ILE A 57 -2.78 -11.41 1.44
CA ILE A 57 -3.81 -10.49 1.94
C ILE A 57 -3.62 -9.09 1.35
N MET A 58 -2.36 -8.65 1.27
CA MET A 58 -2.02 -7.34 0.72
C MET A 58 -0.59 -7.33 0.19
N PRO A 59 -0.27 -6.44 -0.77
CA PRO A 59 1.10 -6.19 -1.20
C PRO A 59 1.94 -5.58 -0.09
N PHE A 60 3.26 -5.78 -0.14
CA PHE A 60 4.20 -5.18 0.80
C PHE A 60 4.22 -3.64 0.72
N SER A 61 4.08 -3.09 -0.48
CA SER A 61 3.91 -1.65 -0.71
C SER A 61 2.69 -1.07 0.03
N MET A 62 1.58 -1.80 0.11
CA MET A 62 0.41 -1.40 0.89
C MET A 62 0.72 -1.41 2.39
N LEU A 63 1.41 -2.46 2.87
CA LEU A 63 1.79 -2.58 4.27
C LEU A 63 2.69 -1.41 4.70
N LEU A 64 3.64 -0.99 3.86
CA LEU A 64 4.47 0.20 4.11
C LEU A 64 3.64 1.49 4.29
N ASN A 65 2.60 1.66 3.48
CA ASN A 65 1.70 2.81 3.61
C ASN A 65 0.89 2.75 4.91
N ILE A 66 0.46 1.56 5.34
CA ILE A 66 -0.23 1.37 6.63
C ILE A 66 0.73 1.69 7.79
N VAL A 67 1.97 1.21 7.75
CA VAL A 67 3.00 1.53 8.75
C VAL A 67 3.17 3.04 8.86
N GLY A 68 3.36 3.73 7.75
CA GLY A 68 3.56 5.17 7.72
C GLY A 68 2.37 5.98 8.21
N SER A 69 1.16 5.52 7.90
CA SER A 69 -0.09 6.23 8.25
C SER A 69 -0.51 5.98 9.70
N SER A 70 -0.30 4.77 10.21
CA SER A 70 -0.58 4.40 11.60
C SER A 70 0.51 4.83 12.58
N ASN A 71 1.68 5.25 12.06
CA ASN A 71 2.89 5.48 12.86
C ASN A 71 3.27 4.28 13.75
N ALA A 72 3.01 3.07 13.28
CA ALA A 72 3.31 1.84 14.00
C ALA A 72 4.82 1.59 14.02
N LYS A 73 5.41 1.64 15.21
CA LYS A 73 6.85 1.37 15.43
C LYS A 73 7.11 -0.05 15.97
N LYS A 74 6.05 -0.84 16.19
CA LYS A 74 6.13 -2.21 16.73
C LYS A 74 5.11 -3.10 16.04
N LYS A 75 5.47 -4.36 15.87
CA LYS A 75 4.66 -5.39 15.22
C LYS A 75 3.27 -5.56 15.86
N ASP A 76 3.22 -5.61 17.18
CA ASP A 76 1.96 -5.76 17.93
C ASP A 76 1.00 -4.58 17.72
N VAL A 77 1.52 -3.37 17.57
CA VAL A 77 0.72 -2.17 17.24
C VAL A 77 0.16 -2.28 15.84
N LEU A 78 1.00 -2.69 14.87
CA LEU A 78 0.58 -2.87 13.48
C LEU A 78 -0.49 -3.97 13.36
N TRP A 79 -0.31 -5.10 14.05
CA TRP A 79 -1.29 -6.18 14.09
C TRP A 79 -2.61 -5.77 14.75
N LYS A 80 -2.59 -5.00 15.84
CA LYS A 80 -3.82 -4.45 16.43
C LYS A 80 -4.56 -3.58 15.43
N PHE A 81 -3.83 -2.83 14.62
CA PHE A 81 -4.40 -2.00 13.57
C PHE A 81 -5.04 -2.84 12.46
N ILE A 82 -4.32 -3.82 11.92
CA ILE A 82 -4.83 -4.73 10.88
C ILE A 82 -6.09 -5.46 11.39
N LYS A 83 -6.06 -6.04 12.58
CA LYS A 83 -7.19 -6.80 13.17
C LYS A 83 -8.41 -5.94 13.49
N LYS A 84 -8.27 -4.63 13.61
CA LYS A 84 -9.40 -3.74 13.85
C LYS A 84 -10.41 -3.78 12.69
N PHE A 85 -9.93 -3.93 11.46
CA PHE A 85 -10.75 -3.94 10.26
C PHE A 85 -10.86 -5.32 9.60
N HIS A 86 -9.94 -6.23 9.92
CA HIS A 86 -9.83 -7.57 9.35
C HIS A 86 -9.69 -8.59 10.48
N LYS A 87 -10.79 -8.84 11.20
CA LYS A 87 -10.82 -9.69 12.40
C LYS A 87 -10.45 -11.14 12.12
N GLU A 88 -10.69 -11.60 10.87
CA GLU A 88 -10.40 -12.96 10.40
C GLU A 88 -8.91 -13.19 10.13
N ILE A 89 -8.11 -12.12 10.02
CA ILE A 89 -6.67 -12.21 9.73
C ILE A 89 -5.90 -12.31 11.06
N GLU A 90 -5.17 -13.42 11.23
CA GLU A 90 -4.35 -13.65 12.43
C GLU A 90 -2.92 -14.06 12.09
N PRO A 91 -1.90 -13.67 12.89
CA PRO A 91 -0.50 -14.01 12.65
C PRO A 91 -0.26 -15.51 12.45
N LYS A 92 -0.91 -16.35 13.26
CA LYS A 92 -0.77 -17.82 13.21
C LYS A 92 -1.17 -18.43 11.87
N ASN A 93 -2.11 -17.79 11.15
CA ASN A 93 -2.67 -18.27 9.89
C ASN A 93 -2.09 -17.52 8.67
N HIS A 94 -1.35 -16.44 8.91
CA HIS A 94 -0.79 -15.55 7.89
C HIS A 94 0.69 -15.28 8.19
N LYS A 95 1.51 -16.34 8.07
CA LYS A 95 2.93 -16.32 8.44
C LYS A 95 3.74 -15.36 7.56
N ILE A 96 3.46 -15.35 6.25
CA ILE A 96 4.11 -14.42 5.32
C ILE A 96 3.81 -12.98 5.73
N LEU A 97 2.53 -12.65 5.97
CA LEU A 97 2.16 -11.32 6.42
C LEU A 97 2.80 -10.98 7.77
N ASP A 98 2.87 -11.97 8.69
CA ASP A 98 3.48 -11.78 9.99
C ASP A 98 4.98 -11.45 9.91
N GLU A 99 5.72 -12.13 9.05
CA GLU A 99 7.14 -11.82 8.78
C GLU A 99 7.28 -10.45 8.09
N LEU A 100 6.43 -10.16 7.11
CA LEU A 100 6.46 -8.90 6.39
C LEU A 100 6.17 -7.68 7.29
N THR A 101 5.43 -7.85 8.40
CA THR A 101 5.18 -6.73 9.33
C THR A 101 6.46 -6.20 9.98
N ASP A 102 7.38 -7.08 10.37
CA ASP A 102 8.68 -6.68 10.94
C ASP A 102 9.55 -6.01 9.86
N TYR A 103 9.62 -6.62 8.68
CA TYR A 103 10.38 -6.05 7.56
C TYR A 103 9.81 -4.69 7.12
N ALA A 104 8.51 -4.53 7.11
CA ALA A 104 7.86 -3.27 6.72
C ALA A 104 8.19 -2.14 7.71
N ILE A 105 8.18 -2.42 9.02
CA ILE A 105 8.52 -1.43 10.04
C ILE A 105 9.98 -0.99 9.90
N ASN A 106 10.89 -1.96 9.77
CA ASN A 106 12.32 -1.68 9.63
C ASN A 106 12.61 -0.91 8.32
N TYR A 107 12.12 -1.43 7.19
CA TYR A 107 12.32 -0.78 5.90
C TYR A 107 11.71 0.62 5.85
N PHE A 108 10.51 0.81 6.43
CA PHE A 108 9.88 2.12 6.51
C PHE A 108 10.74 3.10 7.30
N THR A 109 11.24 2.69 8.45
CA THR A 109 12.05 3.55 9.35
C THR A 109 13.38 3.92 8.70
N ASP A 110 14.04 2.97 8.04
CA ASP A 110 15.40 3.16 7.53
C ASP A 110 15.41 3.82 6.13
N GLU A 111 14.46 3.47 5.27
CA GLU A 111 14.52 3.83 3.86
C GLU A 111 13.39 4.77 3.42
N VAL A 112 12.21 4.72 4.03
CA VAL A 112 11.04 5.50 3.57
C VAL A 112 10.89 6.79 4.36
N GLU A 113 10.81 6.70 5.68
CA GLU A 113 10.53 7.83 6.57
C GLU A 113 11.50 9.01 6.36
N PRO A 114 12.83 8.80 6.22
CA PRO A 114 13.79 9.90 6.00
C PRO A 114 13.63 10.63 4.66
N LYS A 115 13.03 9.97 3.67
CA LYS A 115 12.86 10.51 2.31
C LYS A 115 11.52 11.21 2.10
N LYS A 116 10.57 11.12 3.04
CA LYS A 116 9.22 11.69 2.90
C LYS A 116 9.23 13.21 2.81
N LYS A 117 8.48 13.70 1.83
CA LYS A 117 8.30 15.14 1.60
C LYS A 117 6.82 15.46 1.50
N PHE A 118 6.22 15.85 2.63
CA PHE A 118 4.81 16.21 2.67
C PHE A 118 4.57 17.54 1.97
N LYS A 119 3.63 17.53 1.02
CA LYS A 119 3.20 18.74 0.34
C LYS A 119 2.29 19.56 1.26
N LYS A 120 2.53 20.86 1.29
CA LYS A 120 1.57 21.83 1.83
C LYS A 120 0.65 22.27 0.67
N PRO A 121 -0.64 21.85 0.67
CA PRO A 121 -1.52 22.13 -0.46
C PRO A 121 -1.85 23.62 -0.57
N SER A 122 -2.14 24.10 -1.79
CA SER A 122 -2.66 25.45 -2.05
C SER A 122 -4.08 25.63 -1.48
N VAL A 123 -4.63 26.82 -1.59
CA VAL A 123 -6.02 27.09 -1.16
C VAL A 123 -7.01 26.27 -1.98
N GLU A 124 -6.83 26.21 -3.30
CA GLU A 124 -7.66 25.44 -4.24
C GLU A 124 -7.53 23.95 -4.00
N GLU A 125 -6.30 23.44 -3.83
CA GLU A 125 -6.03 22.05 -3.51
C GLU A 125 -6.63 21.65 -2.15
N THR A 126 -6.55 22.53 -1.16
CA THR A 126 -7.18 22.34 0.16
C THR A 126 -8.69 22.25 0.03
N LYS A 127 -9.32 23.11 -0.78
CA LYS A 127 -10.76 23.06 -1.05
C LYS A 127 -11.15 21.73 -1.71
N ALA A 128 -10.41 21.29 -2.71
CA ALA A 128 -10.63 20.01 -3.39
C ALA A 128 -10.55 18.82 -2.43
N LEU A 129 -9.53 18.79 -1.56
CA LEU A 129 -9.36 17.74 -0.55
C LEU A 129 -10.46 17.78 0.52
N LYS A 130 -10.95 18.96 0.92
CA LYS A 130 -12.12 19.09 1.81
C LYS A 130 -13.40 18.53 1.17
N ASN A 131 -13.61 18.75 -0.12
CA ASN A 131 -14.73 18.17 -0.85
C ASN A 131 -14.65 16.64 -0.91
N LEU A 132 -13.44 16.09 -1.12
CA LEU A 132 -13.22 14.64 -1.02
C LEU A 132 -13.56 14.12 0.37
N ILE A 133 -13.09 14.76 1.44
CA ILE A 133 -13.42 14.39 2.82
C ILE A 133 -14.94 14.40 3.03
N ALA A 134 -15.63 15.43 2.55
CA ALA A 134 -17.08 15.53 2.65
C ALA A 134 -17.81 14.39 1.90
N SER A 135 -17.28 13.95 0.76
CA SER A 135 -17.80 12.79 0.02
C SER A 135 -17.54 11.48 0.75
N LEU A 136 -16.34 11.29 1.31
CA LEU A 136 -16.00 10.11 2.11
C LEU A 136 -16.82 10.00 3.40
N LYS A 137 -17.21 11.11 4.02
CA LYS A 137 -18.09 11.12 5.21
C LYS A 137 -19.53 10.62 4.93
N LYS A 138 -19.94 10.52 3.67
CA LYS A 138 -21.27 10.04 3.27
C LYS A 138 -21.36 8.52 3.10
N VAL A 139 -20.24 7.83 3.14
CA VAL A 139 -20.18 6.36 2.98
C VAL A 139 -19.82 5.67 4.28
N THR A 140 -19.98 4.35 4.31
CA THR A 140 -19.70 3.52 5.50
C THR A 140 -18.41 2.72 5.32
N GLN A 141 -17.91 2.16 6.42
CA GLN A 141 -16.72 1.29 6.40
C GLN A 141 -16.91 0.04 5.52
N ASP A 142 -18.17 -0.43 5.37
CA ASP A 142 -18.47 -1.63 4.58
C ASP A 142 -18.66 -1.34 3.08
N THR A 143 -18.48 -0.07 2.66
CA THR A 143 -18.52 0.30 1.24
C THR A 143 -17.41 -0.41 0.49
N PRO A 144 -17.69 -1.10 -0.63
CA PRO A 144 -16.68 -1.80 -1.42
C PRO A 144 -15.52 -0.88 -1.83
N PRO A 145 -14.26 -1.38 -1.82
CA PRO A 145 -13.09 -0.59 -2.19
C PRO A 145 -13.18 0.05 -3.57
N GLU A 146 -13.83 -0.61 -4.51
CA GLU A 146 -14.05 -0.12 -5.88
C GLU A 146 -14.99 1.08 -5.91
N ASP A 147 -16.03 1.08 -5.07
CA ASP A 147 -16.99 2.18 -4.96
C ASP A 147 -16.33 3.40 -4.29
N ILE A 148 -15.53 3.18 -3.24
CA ILE A 148 -14.71 4.23 -2.64
C ILE A 148 -13.73 4.81 -3.67
N GLN A 149 -13.10 3.96 -4.45
CA GLN A 149 -12.19 4.39 -5.53
C GLN A 149 -12.92 5.26 -6.55
N THR A 150 -14.16 4.90 -6.91
CA THR A 150 -15.01 5.65 -7.83
C THR A 150 -15.36 7.03 -7.27
N ILE A 151 -15.68 7.13 -5.99
CA ILE A 151 -15.94 8.41 -5.29
C ILE A 151 -14.71 9.32 -5.38
N ILE A 152 -13.51 8.77 -5.17
CA ILE A 152 -12.27 9.54 -5.26
C ILE A 152 -12.03 10.04 -6.68
N TYR A 153 -12.26 9.21 -7.71
CA TYR A 153 -12.18 9.64 -9.11
C TYR A 153 -13.18 10.75 -9.43
N THR A 154 -14.44 10.59 -9.01
CA THR A 154 -15.51 11.58 -9.23
C THR A 154 -15.17 12.90 -8.55
N SER A 155 -14.74 12.85 -7.29
CA SER A 155 -14.28 14.04 -6.55
C SER A 155 -13.15 14.78 -7.29
N GLY A 156 -12.18 14.06 -7.84
CA GLY A 156 -11.12 14.68 -8.64
C GLY A 156 -11.65 15.40 -9.87
N LYS A 157 -12.57 14.78 -10.62
CA LYS A 157 -13.19 15.38 -11.81
C LYS A 157 -13.97 16.65 -11.47
N GLU A 158 -14.75 16.62 -10.40
CA GLU A 158 -15.58 17.74 -9.95
C GLU A 158 -14.77 18.91 -9.39
N ASN A 159 -13.50 18.68 -9.00
CA ASN A 159 -12.61 19.69 -8.43
C ASN A 159 -11.49 20.13 -9.39
N GLY A 160 -11.72 20.03 -10.69
CA GLY A 160 -10.82 20.59 -11.70
C GLY A 160 -9.70 19.66 -12.19
N TYR A 161 -9.77 18.37 -11.88
CA TYR A 161 -8.75 17.38 -12.33
C TYR A 161 -9.28 16.44 -13.43
N SER A 162 -10.37 16.83 -14.14
CA SER A 162 -10.96 16.00 -15.21
C SER A 162 -9.96 15.62 -16.29
N ASP A 163 -9.11 16.55 -16.69
CA ASP A 163 -8.12 16.35 -17.77
C ASP A 163 -6.86 15.64 -17.30
N ASN A 164 -6.61 15.62 -15.99
CA ASN A 164 -5.40 15.01 -15.41
C ASN A 164 -5.64 14.41 -14.01
N LEU A 165 -6.33 13.29 -13.96
CA LEU A 165 -6.55 12.56 -12.71
C LEU A 165 -5.24 12.06 -12.06
N ARG A 166 -4.15 11.92 -12.83
CA ARG A 166 -2.84 11.58 -12.25
C ARG A 166 -2.38 12.64 -11.26
N ASN A 167 -2.58 13.93 -11.57
CA ASN A 167 -2.24 15.03 -10.66
C ASN A 167 -3.12 15.05 -9.41
N TRP A 168 -4.40 14.63 -9.54
CA TRP A 168 -5.28 14.45 -8.39
C TRP A 168 -4.75 13.41 -7.41
N PHE A 169 -4.40 12.22 -7.88
CA PHE A 169 -3.85 11.18 -7.04
C PHE A 169 -2.47 11.56 -6.49
N LYS A 170 -1.62 12.20 -7.29
CA LYS A 170 -0.34 12.74 -6.82
C LYS A 170 -0.55 13.71 -5.66
N LEU A 171 -1.50 14.64 -5.75
CA LEU A 171 -1.83 15.55 -4.66
C LEU A 171 -2.22 14.80 -3.38
N ILE A 172 -3.11 13.81 -3.49
CA ILE A 172 -3.52 12.98 -2.35
C ILE A 172 -2.31 12.30 -1.72
N TYR A 173 -1.45 11.67 -2.52
CA TYR A 173 -0.29 10.94 -2.03
C TYR A 173 0.75 11.88 -1.39
N GLU A 174 1.06 13.00 -2.00
CA GLU A 174 2.00 13.98 -1.46
C GLU A 174 1.53 14.56 -0.12
N VAL A 175 0.22 14.77 0.04
CA VAL A 175 -0.34 15.29 1.29
C VAL A 175 -0.43 14.21 2.37
N ILE A 176 -0.90 13.01 2.03
CA ILE A 176 -1.14 11.94 3.02
C ILE A 176 0.14 11.18 3.33
N PHE A 177 0.88 10.77 2.30
CA PHE A 177 2.03 9.86 2.45
C PHE A 177 3.38 10.57 2.33
N GLY A 178 3.44 11.79 1.77
CA GLY A 178 4.69 12.48 1.50
C GLY A 178 5.47 11.88 0.33
N GLU A 179 4.78 11.27 -0.63
CA GLU A 179 5.31 10.58 -1.80
C GLU A 179 4.51 10.94 -3.05
N GLU A 180 5.12 10.89 -4.24
CA GLU A 180 4.42 11.21 -5.50
C GLU A 180 3.47 10.10 -5.98
N ASN A 181 3.70 8.89 -5.50
CA ASN A 181 2.91 7.70 -5.84
C ASN A 181 2.44 7.02 -4.56
N GLY A 182 1.38 6.23 -4.66
CA GLY A 182 0.83 5.53 -3.52
C GLY A 182 -0.07 4.37 -3.95
N PRO A 183 -0.74 3.73 -2.98
CA PRO A 183 -1.61 2.60 -3.21
C PRO A 183 -2.89 3.02 -3.93
N ARG A 184 -3.62 2.03 -4.47
CA ARG A 184 -5.01 2.26 -4.88
C ARG A 184 -5.83 2.66 -3.66
N MET A 185 -6.29 3.92 -3.62
CA MET A 185 -6.84 4.55 -2.42
C MET A 185 -8.07 3.84 -1.86
N GLY A 186 -8.95 3.29 -2.71
CA GLY A 186 -10.10 2.51 -2.25
C GLY A 186 -9.68 1.30 -1.41
N PHE A 187 -8.67 0.57 -1.87
CA PHE A 187 -8.08 -0.55 -1.10
C PHE A 187 -7.34 -0.07 0.16
N PHE A 188 -6.57 1.01 0.06
CA PHE A 188 -5.93 1.58 1.23
C PHE A 188 -6.95 1.92 2.33
N ILE A 189 -8.05 2.58 1.97
CA ILE A 189 -9.10 2.97 2.91
C ILE A 189 -9.77 1.75 3.55
N SER A 190 -9.99 0.67 2.79
CA SER A 190 -10.57 -0.56 3.34
C SER A 190 -9.68 -1.22 4.39
N PHE A 191 -8.36 -1.18 4.21
CA PHE A 191 -7.39 -1.74 5.15
C PHE A 191 -7.01 -0.79 6.28
N PHE A 192 -6.88 0.50 5.99
CA PHE A 192 -6.51 1.51 6.98
C PHE A 192 -7.71 1.99 7.81
N GLY A 193 -8.90 1.93 7.27
CA GLY A 193 -10.14 2.42 7.86
C GLY A 193 -10.60 3.75 7.27
N LEU A 194 -11.89 3.84 7.02
CA LEU A 194 -12.50 5.05 6.45
C LEU A 194 -12.36 6.25 7.40
N LYS A 195 -12.73 6.07 8.66
CA LYS A 195 -12.62 7.11 9.67
C LYS A 195 -11.16 7.52 9.89
N GLU A 196 -10.26 6.55 10.02
CA GLU A 196 -8.83 6.79 10.21
C GLU A 196 -8.21 7.54 9.04
N THR A 197 -8.67 7.26 7.81
CA THR A 197 -8.22 8.01 6.63
C THR A 197 -8.73 9.44 6.65
N ILE A 198 -9.99 9.66 7.01
CA ILE A 198 -10.58 11.00 7.15
C ILE A 198 -9.82 11.79 8.22
N ASP A 199 -9.63 11.21 9.41
CA ASP A 199 -8.90 11.83 10.52
C ASP A 199 -7.44 12.18 10.10
N LEU A 200 -6.79 11.28 9.35
CA LEU A 200 -5.46 11.50 8.81
C LEU A 200 -5.42 12.68 7.84
N MET A 201 -6.39 12.76 6.91
CA MET A 201 -6.50 13.85 5.95
C MET A 201 -6.76 15.19 6.67
N GLU A 202 -7.72 15.23 7.60
CA GLU A 202 -8.03 16.43 8.39
C GLU A 202 -6.81 16.92 9.17
N LYS A 203 -6.09 16.01 9.84
CA LYS A 203 -4.85 16.33 10.54
C LYS A 203 -3.79 16.94 9.62
N LYS A 204 -3.63 16.38 8.39
CA LYS A 204 -2.66 16.90 7.41
C LYS A 204 -3.06 18.26 6.86
N LEU A 205 -4.35 18.53 6.74
CA LEU A 205 -4.90 19.83 6.32
C LEU A 205 -5.02 20.82 7.49
N LYS A 206 -4.78 20.38 8.72
CA LYS A 206 -4.94 21.19 9.95
C LYS A 206 -6.36 21.74 10.13
N ILE A 207 -7.37 20.89 9.91
CA ILE A 207 -8.80 21.17 10.09
C ILE A 207 -9.42 20.23 11.10
#